data_85f1a9961017c67b69ca30d054aa21fa
#
_entry.id   85f1a9961017c67b69ca30d054aa21fa
#
_cell.length_a   1.000
_cell.length_b   1.000
_cell.length_c   1.000
_cell.angle_alpha   90.00
_cell.angle_beta   90.00
_cell.angle_gamma   90.00
#
_symmetry.space_group_name_H-M   'P 1'
#
loop_
_entity.id
_entity.type
_entity.pdbx_description
1 polymer ?
#
loop_
_entity_poly.entity_id
_entity_poly.type
_entity_poly.pdbx_seq_one_letter_code
_entity_poly.pdbx_strand_id
1 'polypeptide(L)'
;VDDGSPDRCPIMCDEYAKQDSRIKVIHQINGGLSAARNSGMKIATGEYVYFLDSDDKIFPYAIETMVDRIIENPNVDVVAASFINQYGSSVCYYDPQRFLSYTDNKKWIHEKFCKWEISLAAWNKLYRKVWLENNHISFPEGYIHEDVYWSFYVQKHINTIAFVEKNCYWYRLSNDKSITNEIDRTKSCIAHLHIIEFIERDVIDELGVEFLKPISSYKFWSVYYPLCKNKKLIKNTCRDIYKNIKQRNPSSLFLKEFSIITAPHWMISNWCFYSYRAYKKLLKILMITK
;
A
#
# COMPACT_ATOMS: atom_id res chain seq x y z
N VAL A 1 4.57 -6.58 19.20
CA VAL A 1 5.80 -7.33 18.82
C VAL A 1 6.99 -6.41 18.96
N ASP A 2 7.97 -6.83 19.71
CA ASP A 2 9.28 -6.22 19.79
C ASP A 2 10.24 -6.96 18.83
N ASP A 3 10.65 -6.27 17.79
CA ASP A 3 11.46 -6.81 16.70
C ASP A 3 12.97 -6.56 16.94
N GLY A 4 13.44 -6.90 18.15
CA GLY A 4 14.85 -6.77 18.53
C GLY A 4 15.27 -5.33 18.81
N SER A 5 14.44 -4.55 19.48
CA SER A 5 14.74 -3.17 19.84
C SER A 5 15.96 -3.07 20.76
N PRO A 6 16.95 -2.18 20.47
CA PRO A 6 18.18 -2.09 21.24
C PRO A 6 18.06 -1.21 22.50
N ASP A 7 16.92 -0.64 22.74
CA ASP A 7 16.63 0.31 23.82
C ASP A 7 15.75 -0.30 24.93
N ARG A 8 14.97 0.53 25.65
CA ARG A 8 14.07 0.08 26.72
C ARG A 8 12.71 -0.46 26.22
N CYS A 9 12.44 -0.46 24.92
CA CYS A 9 11.14 -0.90 24.40
C CYS A 9 10.76 -2.31 24.84
N PRO A 10 11.65 -3.34 24.84
CA PRO A 10 11.32 -4.69 25.33
C PRO A 10 10.79 -4.68 26.77
N ILE A 11 11.49 -3.97 27.65
CA ILE A 11 11.13 -3.87 29.08
C ILE A 11 9.76 -3.20 29.23
N MET A 12 9.52 -2.11 28.50
CA MET A 12 8.23 -1.40 28.52
C MET A 12 7.07 -2.30 28.03
N CYS A 13 7.30 -3.10 27.00
CA CYS A 13 6.31 -4.06 26.51
C CYS A 13 5.92 -5.07 27.61
N ASP A 14 6.92 -5.62 28.32
CA ASP A 14 6.70 -6.56 29.43
C ASP A 14 5.98 -5.91 30.63
N GLU A 15 6.31 -4.65 30.93
CA GLU A 15 5.63 -3.90 31.97
C GLU A 15 4.15 -3.70 31.67
N TYR A 16 3.79 -3.38 30.41
CA TYR A 16 2.40 -3.28 29.98
C TYR A 16 1.68 -4.65 30.02
N ALA A 17 2.34 -5.73 29.59
CA ALA A 17 1.76 -7.06 29.65
C ALA A 17 1.48 -7.53 31.08
N LYS A 18 2.25 -7.10 32.09
CA LYS A 18 1.98 -7.36 33.50
C LYS A 18 0.78 -6.58 34.03
N GLN A 19 0.46 -5.42 33.46
CA GLN A 19 -0.64 -4.55 33.89
C GLN A 19 -1.99 -4.95 33.25
N ASP A 20 -1.96 -5.52 32.05
CA ASP A 20 -3.17 -5.91 31.31
C ASP A 20 -2.98 -7.28 30.65
N SER A 21 -3.72 -8.28 31.12
CA SER A 21 -3.64 -9.66 30.63
C SER A 21 -4.06 -9.85 29.16
N ARG A 22 -4.70 -8.84 28.57
CA ARG A 22 -5.04 -8.83 27.13
C ARG A 22 -3.81 -8.53 26.26
N ILE A 23 -2.77 -7.91 26.84
CA ILE A 23 -1.54 -7.60 26.12
C ILE A 23 -0.66 -8.84 26.06
N LYS A 24 -0.34 -9.26 24.86
CA LYS A 24 0.60 -10.36 24.58
C LYS A 24 1.84 -9.79 23.89
N VAL A 25 3.01 -10.10 24.41
CA VAL A 25 4.29 -9.62 23.87
C VAL A 25 5.00 -10.76 23.17
N ILE A 26 5.60 -10.46 22.01
CA ILE A 26 6.54 -11.33 21.31
C ILE A 26 7.86 -10.57 21.23
N HIS A 27 8.93 -11.15 21.74
CA HIS A 27 10.31 -10.71 21.49
C HIS A 27 10.91 -11.60 20.40
N GLN A 28 11.41 -10.99 19.34
CA GLN A 28 12.06 -11.71 18.25
C GLN A 28 13.35 -11.04 17.82
N ILE A 29 14.21 -11.78 17.14
CA ILE A 29 15.36 -11.21 16.45
C ILE A 29 14.85 -10.30 15.33
N ASN A 30 15.48 -9.15 15.14
CA ASN A 30 15.07 -8.17 14.13
C ASN A 30 14.91 -8.83 12.75
N GLY A 31 13.70 -8.93 12.32
CA GLY A 31 13.27 -9.46 11.02
C GLY A 31 12.61 -8.41 10.11
N GLY A 32 12.49 -7.18 10.62
CA GLY A 32 11.85 -6.05 9.97
C GLY A 32 10.33 -6.00 10.14
N LEU A 33 9.74 -4.90 9.69
CA LEU A 33 8.33 -4.56 9.92
C LEU A 33 7.35 -5.64 9.44
N SER A 34 7.62 -6.27 8.28
CA SER A 34 6.81 -7.37 7.76
C SER A 34 6.80 -8.58 8.71
N ALA A 35 7.98 -9.00 9.18
CA ALA A 35 8.10 -10.13 10.10
C ALA A 35 7.39 -9.85 11.43
N ALA A 36 7.54 -8.63 11.95
CA ALA A 36 6.87 -8.20 13.18
C ALA A 36 5.34 -8.26 13.03
N ARG A 37 4.78 -7.69 11.95
CA ARG A 37 3.33 -7.73 11.68
C ARG A 37 2.82 -9.16 11.48
N ASN A 38 3.56 -9.99 10.75
CA ASN A 38 3.21 -11.42 10.55
C ASN A 38 3.22 -12.19 11.87
N SER A 39 4.20 -11.95 12.74
CA SER A 39 4.26 -12.58 14.07
C SER A 39 3.07 -12.17 14.95
N GLY A 40 2.70 -10.89 14.93
CA GLY A 40 1.51 -10.41 15.62
C GLY A 40 0.22 -11.04 15.10
N MET A 41 0.05 -11.15 13.79
CA MET A 41 -1.13 -11.80 13.19
C MET A 41 -1.26 -13.28 13.61
N LYS A 42 -0.15 -14.01 13.71
CA LYS A 42 -0.16 -15.44 14.10
C LYS A 42 -0.77 -15.68 15.48
N ILE A 43 -0.56 -14.78 16.42
CA ILE A 43 -1.06 -14.92 17.80
C ILE A 43 -2.34 -14.13 18.08
N ALA A 44 -2.77 -13.29 17.15
CA ALA A 44 -4.01 -12.52 17.29
C ALA A 44 -5.21 -13.47 17.36
N THR A 45 -6.09 -13.27 18.34
CA THR A 45 -7.29 -14.08 18.57
C THR A 45 -8.60 -13.35 18.26
N GLY A 46 -8.50 -12.06 17.94
CA GLY A 46 -9.66 -11.23 17.61
C GLY A 46 -10.25 -11.59 16.24
N GLU A 47 -11.52 -11.28 16.05
CA GLU A 47 -12.22 -11.46 14.78
C GLU A 47 -11.67 -10.53 13.67
N TYR A 48 -11.18 -9.36 14.08
CA TYR A 48 -10.55 -8.38 13.20
C TYR A 48 -9.13 -8.05 13.67
N VAL A 49 -8.28 -7.67 12.72
CA VAL A 49 -6.88 -7.23 12.95
C VAL A 49 -6.76 -5.76 12.60
N TYR A 50 -6.12 -4.99 13.47
CA TYR A 50 -5.75 -3.60 13.25
C TYR A 50 -4.23 -3.45 13.39
N PHE A 51 -3.58 -2.80 12.43
CA PHE A 51 -2.16 -2.49 12.50
C PHE A 51 -1.97 -1.06 13.00
N LEU A 52 -1.08 -0.90 13.98
CA LEU A 52 -0.69 0.41 14.53
C LEU A 52 0.83 0.51 14.49
N ASP A 53 1.35 1.50 13.80
CA ASP A 53 2.78 1.77 13.80
C ASP A 53 3.20 2.41 15.13
N SER A 54 4.38 2.04 15.64
CA SER A 54 4.80 2.35 17.01
C SER A 54 5.05 3.84 17.27
N ASP A 55 5.22 4.64 16.23
CA ASP A 55 5.42 6.09 16.32
C ASP A 55 4.12 6.90 16.08
N ASP A 56 3.01 6.23 15.80
CA ASP A 56 1.70 6.82 15.54
C ASP A 56 0.74 6.70 16.73
N LYS A 57 -0.49 7.19 16.56
CA LYS A 57 -1.55 7.12 17.59
C LYS A 57 -2.90 6.85 16.94
N ILE A 58 -3.81 6.24 17.73
CA ILE A 58 -5.24 6.15 17.40
C ILE A 58 -6.04 7.04 18.35
N PHE A 59 -7.16 7.54 17.87
CA PHE A 59 -8.09 8.28 18.74
C PHE A 59 -8.88 7.31 19.65
N PRO A 60 -9.25 7.72 20.86
CA PRO A 60 -9.94 6.83 21.81
C PRO A 60 -11.21 6.18 21.26
N TYR A 61 -11.92 6.85 20.35
CA TYR A 61 -13.15 6.38 19.73
C TYR A 61 -12.90 5.57 18.42
N ALA A 62 -11.64 5.41 18.00
CA ALA A 62 -11.32 4.86 16.68
C ALA A 62 -11.89 3.46 16.47
N ILE A 63 -11.58 2.55 17.40
CA ILE A 63 -12.00 1.15 17.27
C ILE A 63 -13.52 1.03 17.38
N GLU A 64 -14.14 1.72 18.33
CA GLU A 64 -15.61 1.73 18.49
C GLU A 64 -16.30 2.16 17.19
N THR A 65 -15.92 3.31 16.63
CA THR A 65 -16.50 3.83 15.38
C THR A 65 -16.31 2.88 14.19
N MET A 66 -15.18 2.16 14.12
CA MET A 66 -14.95 1.18 13.07
C MET A 66 -15.76 -0.10 13.30
N VAL A 67 -15.95 -0.52 14.55
CA VAL A 67 -16.80 -1.67 14.92
C VAL A 67 -18.28 -1.39 14.62
N ASP A 68 -18.76 -0.15 14.80
CA ASP A 68 -20.11 0.23 14.40
C ASP A 68 -20.37 -0.07 12.92
N ARG A 69 -19.37 0.18 12.03
CA ARG A 69 -19.48 -0.19 10.60
C ARG A 69 -19.52 -1.70 10.37
N ILE A 70 -18.85 -2.48 11.22
CA ILE A 70 -18.94 -3.95 11.17
C ILE A 70 -20.34 -4.41 11.60
N ILE A 71 -20.90 -3.82 12.63
CA ILE A 71 -22.26 -4.15 13.10
C ILE A 71 -23.30 -3.86 12.02
N GLU A 72 -23.15 -2.73 11.31
CA GLU A 72 -24.00 -2.38 10.17
C GLU A 72 -23.80 -3.32 8.96
N ASN A 73 -22.59 -3.87 8.80
CA ASN A 73 -22.19 -4.71 7.66
C ASN A 73 -21.43 -5.96 8.15
N PRO A 74 -22.09 -6.98 8.72
CA PRO A 74 -21.43 -8.06 9.47
C PRO A 74 -20.44 -8.91 8.70
N ASN A 75 -20.47 -8.87 7.37
CA ASN A 75 -19.57 -9.65 6.52
C ASN A 75 -18.54 -8.80 5.78
N VAL A 76 -18.30 -7.56 6.21
CA VAL A 76 -17.34 -6.68 5.57
C VAL A 76 -15.90 -7.24 5.70
N ASP A 77 -15.14 -7.25 4.59
CA ASP A 77 -13.76 -7.74 4.58
C ASP A 77 -12.81 -6.72 5.22
N VAL A 78 -13.02 -5.44 4.91
CA VAL A 78 -12.18 -4.34 5.38
C VAL A 78 -13.02 -3.14 5.79
N VAL A 79 -12.70 -2.54 6.94
CA VAL A 79 -13.21 -1.22 7.33
C VAL A 79 -12.04 -0.24 7.29
N ALA A 80 -12.15 0.81 6.48
CA ALA A 80 -11.14 1.86 6.35
C ALA A 80 -11.61 3.17 6.98
N ALA A 81 -10.73 3.83 7.71
CA ALA A 81 -11.03 5.11 8.36
C ALA A 81 -10.18 6.24 7.79
N SER A 82 -10.63 7.48 7.97
CA SER A 82 -9.82 8.67 7.70
C SER A 82 -8.72 8.83 8.74
N PHE A 83 -7.70 9.60 8.39
CA PHE A 83 -6.62 9.92 9.31
C PHE A 83 -6.18 11.38 9.19
N ILE A 84 -5.48 11.86 10.20
CA ILE A 84 -4.91 13.20 10.26
C ILE A 84 -3.42 13.12 10.52
N ASN A 85 -2.63 13.96 9.88
CA ASN A 85 -1.21 14.05 10.17
C ASN A 85 -0.92 14.99 11.34
N GLN A 86 0.32 15.01 11.83
CA GLN A 86 0.76 15.82 12.96
C GLN A 86 0.60 17.34 12.76
N TYR A 87 0.45 17.82 11.51
CA TYR A 87 0.24 19.23 11.20
C TYR A 87 -1.24 19.62 11.13
N GLY A 88 -2.13 18.70 11.52
CA GLY A 88 -3.57 18.93 11.50
C GLY A 88 -4.21 18.85 10.11
N SER A 89 -3.43 18.51 9.08
CA SER A 89 -3.98 18.27 7.76
C SER A 89 -4.66 16.93 7.74
N SER A 90 -5.97 16.92 7.60
CA SER A 90 -6.72 15.69 7.36
C SER A 90 -6.33 15.14 6.00
N VAL A 91 -5.78 13.96 5.98
CA VAL A 91 -5.51 13.23 4.75
C VAL A 91 -6.67 12.26 4.57
N CYS A 92 -7.75 12.80 4.06
CA CYS A 92 -8.87 12.02 3.60
C CYS A 92 -8.53 11.54 2.20
N TYR A 93 -8.12 10.29 2.06
CA TYR A 93 -7.91 9.69 0.74
C TYR A 93 -9.23 9.37 0.04
N TYR A 94 -10.34 9.54 0.71
CA TYR A 94 -11.65 9.49 0.10
C TYR A 94 -12.46 10.74 0.48
N ASP A 95 -13.24 11.22 -0.46
CA ASP A 95 -14.14 12.35 -0.28
C ASP A 95 -15.48 11.79 0.24
N PRO A 96 -15.89 12.13 1.48
CA PRO A 96 -17.14 11.61 2.07
C PRO A 96 -18.39 11.91 1.22
N GLN A 97 -18.36 12.99 0.43
CA GLN A 97 -19.46 13.32 -0.47
C GLN A 97 -19.55 12.40 -1.70
N ARG A 98 -18.48 11.64 -1.98
CA ARG A 98 -18.35 10.75 -3.14
C ARG A 98 -18.31 9.28 -2.78
N PHE A 99 -18.24 8.95 -1.49
CA PHE A 99 -18.09 7.59 -1.01
C PHE A 99 -19.34 7.12 -0.32
N LEU A 100 -19.76 5.94 -0.66
CA LEU A 100 -20.75 5.19 0.10
C LEU A 100 -20.12 4.77 1.42
N SER A 101 -20.91 4.69 2.49
CA SER A 101 -20.45 4.13 3.77
C SER A 101 -20.01 2.66 3.66
N TYR A 102 -20.50 1.96 2.63
CA TYR A 102 -20.20 0.56 2.30
C TYR A 102 -20.30 0.33 0.79
N THR A 103 -19.48 -0.58 0.26
CA THR A 103 -19.61 -1.06 -1.12
C THR A 103 -19.08 -2.48 -1.29
N ASP A 104 -19.72 -3.24 -2.18
CA ASP A 104 -19.32 -4.55 -2.71
C ASP A 104 -18.87 -4.48 -4.18
N ASN A 105 -18.80 -3.28 -4.74
CA ASN A 105 -18.33 -3.07 -6.11
C ASN A 105 -16.81 -3.21 -6.18
N LYS A 106 -16.34 -4.43 -6.42
CA LYS A 106 -14.93 -4.80 -6.51
C LYS A 106 -14.14 -3.90 -7.47
N LYS A 107 -14.68 -3.62 -8.65
CA LYS A 107 -14.03 -2.76 -9.64
C LYS A 107 -13.82 -1.34 -9.11
N TRP A 108 -14.83 -0.77 -8.48
CA TRP A 108 -14.75 0.55 -7.88
C TRP A 108 -13.69 0.59 -6.74
N ILE A 109 -13.68 -0.43 -5.87
CA ILE A 109 -12.69 -0.55 -4.78
C ILE A 109 -11.27 -0.53 -5.35
N HIS A 110 -10.99 -1.35 -6.37
CA HIS A 110 -9.67 -1.40 -7.02
C HIS A 110 -9.27 -0.07 -7.65
N GLU A 111 -10.20 0.57 -8.37
CA GLU A 111 -9.93 1.87 -8.97
C GLU A 111 -9.52 2.91 -7.92
N LYS A 112 -10.15 2.90 -6.75
CA LYS A 112 -9.87 3.84 -5.67
C LYS A 112 -8.51 3.59 -5.02
N PHE A 113 -8.14 2.34 -4.78
CA PHE A 113 -6.79 1.99 -4.32
C PHE A 113 -5.72 2.41 -5.33
N CYS A 114 -5.88 2.07 -6.59
CA CYS A 114 -4.90 2.41 -7.64
C CYS A 114 -4.75 3.91 -7.89
N LYS A 115 -5.76 4.70 -7.58
CA LYS A 115 -5.73 6.16 -7.66
C LYS A 115 -5.25 6.84 -6.37
N TRP A 116 -4.89 6.06 -5.35
CA TRP A 116 -4.52 6.53 -4.01
C TRP A 116 -5.65 7.28 -3.29
N GLU A 117 -6.88 7.08 -3.72
CA GLU A 117 -8.06 7.63 -3.06
C GLU A 117 -8.43 6.80 -1.81
N ILE A 118 -7.99 5.53 -1.75
CA ILE A 118 -7.91 4.72 -0.53
C ILE A 118 -6.43 4.50 -0.24
N SER A 119 -6.00 4.74 0.99
CA SER A 119 -4.60 4.56 1.39
C SER A 119 -4.09 3.16 1.13
N LEU A 120 -2.88 3.04 0.56
CA LEU A 120 -2.18 1.75 0.43
C LEU A 120 -1.56 1.27 1.74
N ALA A 121 -1.43 2.15 2.74
CA ALA A 121 -0.90 1.79 4.05
C ALA A 121 -1.74 0.69 4.72
N ALA A 122 -1.09 -0.19 5.46
CA ALA A 122 -1.76 -1.25 6.20
C ALA A 122 -2.52 -0.74 7.43
N TRP A 123 -2.02 0.34 8.05
CA TRP A 123 -2.66 0.98 9.20
C TRP A 123 -3.97 1.70 8.81
N ASN A 124 -4.71 2.22 9.78
CA ASN A 124 -6.03 2.87 9.66
C ASN A 124 -7.16 1.99 9.10
N LYS A 125 -7.01 0.68 9.16
CA LYS A 125 -7.99 -0.29 8.68
C LYS A 125 -8.16 -1.45 9.65
N LEU A 126 -9.41 -1.92 9.78
CA LEU A 126 -9.72 -3.21 10.37
C LEU A 126 -9.89 -4.23 9.24
N TYR A 127 -9.19 -5.33 9.35
CA TYR A 127 -9.24 -6.46 8.41
C TYR A 127 -9.88 -7.66 9.09
N ARG A 128 -10.86 -8.30 8.47
CA ARG A 128 -11.44 -9.52 9.01
C ARG A 128 -10.40 -10.65 9.00
N LYS A 129 -10.06 -11.18 10.17
CA LYS A 129 -8.95 -12.12 10.33
C LYS A 129 -9.15 -13.40 9.52
N VAL A 130 -10.32 -14.03 9.60
CA VAL A 130 -10.62 -15.26 8.85
C VAL A 130 -10.54 -15.05 7.34
N TRP A 131 -10.87 -13.85 6.86
CA TRP A 131 -10.73 -13.50 5.44
C TRP A 131 -9.26 -13.40 5.03
N LEU A 132 -8.39 -12.78 5.87
CA LEU A 132 -6.94 -12.76 5.63
C LEU A 132 -6.36 -14.17 5.58
N GLU A 133 -6.76 -15.03 6.51
CA GLU A 133 -6.28 -16.42 6.62
C GLU A 133 -6.72 -17.27 5.41
N ASN A 134 -7.99 -17.20 5.02
CA ASN A 134 -8.53 -17.97 3.91
C ASN A 134 -7.90 -17.58 2.55
N ASN A 135 -7.45 -16.34 2.43
CA ASN A 135 -6.80 -15.85 1.22
C ASN A 135 -5.27 -15.84 1.32
N HIS A 136 -4.71 -16.40 2.40
CA HIS A 136 -3.26 -16.48 2.64
C HIS A 136 -2.55 -15.12 2.55
N ILE A 137 -3.22 -14.04 2.98
CA ILE A 137 -2.69 -12.68 2.92
C ILE A 137 -1.73 -12.47 4.08
N SER A 138 -0.46 -12.19 3.76
CA SER A 138 0.60 -11.88 4.72
C SER A 138 1.52 -10.79 4.16
N PHE A 139 2.30 -10.15 5.03
CA PHE A 139 3.30 -9.18 4.59
C PHE A 139 4.50 -9.91 3.99
N PRO A 140 5.01 -9.47 2.82
CA PRO A 140 6.23 -10.04 2.26
C PRO A 140 7.44 -9.59 3.08
N GLU A 141 8.23 -10.55 3.58
CA GLU A 141 9.41 -10.27 4.38
C GLU A 141 10.61 -9.90 3.50
N GLY A 142 11.45 -8.97 3.96
CA GLY A 142 12.65 -8.53 3.25
C GLY A 142 12.40 -7.50 2.14
N TYR A 143 11.17 -7.02 1.96
CA TYR A 143 10.85 -6.00 0.96
C TYR A 143 10.70 -4.62 1.58
N ILE A 144 11.14 -3.61 0.84
CA ILE A 144 10.87 -2.19 1.11
C ILE A 144 9.51 -1.86 0.49
N HIS A 145 8.72 -1.00 1.14
CA HIS A 145 7.33 -0.70 0.77
C HIS A 145 6.42 -1.93 0.82
N GLU A 146 6.56 -2.69 1.89
CA GLU A 146 5.79 -3.91 2.17
C GLU A 146 4.28 -3.66 2.21
N ASP A 147 3.88 -2.46 2.62
CA ASP A 147 2.48 -2.01 2.66
C ASP A 147 1.86 -1.89 1.26
N VAL A 148 2.65 -1.56 0.26
CA VAL A 148 2.19 -1.55 -1.14
C VAL A 148 1.93 -2.97 -1.62
N TYR A 149 2.83 -3.93 -1.37
CA TYR A 149 2.59 -5.35 -1.66
C TYR A 149 1.35 -5.86 -0.92
N TRP A 150 1.26 -5.59 0.39
CA TRP A 150 0.09 -5.91 1.20
C TRP A 150 -1.20 -5.38 0.59
N SER A 151 -1.20 -4.11 0.20
CA SER A 151 -2.36 -3.46 -0.40
C SER A 151 -2.81 -4.14 -1.70
N PHE A 152 -1.88 -4.59 -2.55
CA PHE A 152 -2.21 -5.32 -3.76
C PHE A 152 -2.72 -6.74 -3.47
N TYR A 153 -2.19 -7.44 -2.46
CA TYR A 153 -2.76 -8.71 -2.00
C TYR A 153 -4.18 -8.52 -1.47
N VAL A 154 -4.41 -7.49 -0.66
CA VAL A 154 -5.76 -7.11 -0.20
C VAL A 154 -6.69 -6.86 -1.39
N GLN A 155 -6.26 -6.03 -2.35
CA GLN A 155 -7.05 -5.69 -3.54
C GLN A 155 -7.43 -6.92 -4.37
N LYS A 156 -6.55 -7.89 -4.48
CA LYS A 156 -6.78 -9.13 -5.23
C LYS A 156 -7.98 -9.91 -4.67
N HIS A 157 -8.18 -9.91 -3.38
CA HIS A 157 -9.14 -10.75 -2.69
C HIS A 157 -10.35 -10.00 -2.10
N ILE A 158 -10.27 -8.67 -1.99
CA ILE A 158 -11.32 -7.87 -1.37
C ILE A 158 -12.60 -7.88 -2.18
N ASN A 159 -13.72 -8.16 -1.52
CA ASN A 159 -15.05 -8.08 -2.14
C ASN A 159 -15.87 -6.94 -1.54
N THR A 160 -15.63 -6.60 -0.26
CA THR A 160 -16.45 -5.63 0.46
C THR A 160 -15.58 -4.71 1.31
N ILE A 161 -15.92 -3.42 1.31
CA ILE A 161 -15.27 -2.41 2.14
C ILE A 161 -16.30 -1.44 2.72
N ALA A 162 -16.14 -1.09 3.99
CA ALA A 162 -16.88 -0.02 4.64
C ALA A 162 -15.95 1.13 5.02
N PHE A 163 -16.51 2.33 5.15
CA PHE A 163 -15.73 3.54 5.40
C PHE A 163 -16.21 4.29 6.64
N VAL A 164 -15.25 4.80 7.40
CA VAL A 164 -15.45 5.74 8.50
C VAL A 164 -14.90 7.10 8.09
N GLU A 165 -15.75 8.12 8.02
CA GLU A 165 -15.38 9.49 7.66
C GLU A 165 -14.51 10.14 8.73
N LYS A 166 -14.76 9.79 9.99
CA LYS A 166 -14.08 10.35 11.15
C LYS A 166 -12.60 9.99 11.15
N ASN A 167 -11.72 10.94 11.50
CA ASN A 167 -10.31 10.68 11.66
C ASN A 167 -10.08 9.73 12.85
N CYS A 168 -9.66 8.51 12.56
CA CYS A 168 -9.42 7.47 13.58
C CYS A 168 -7.93 7.27 13.89
N TYR A 169 -7.05 7.82 13.07
CA TYR A 169 -5.61 7.63 13.15
C TYR A 169 -4.88 8.96 13.10
N TRP A 170 -3.83 9.11 13.92
CA TRP A 170 -2.93 10.25 13.93
C TRP A 170 -1.55 9.82 13.46
N TYR A 171 -1.12 10.33 12.31
CA TYR A 171 0.10 9.96 11.61
C TYR A 171 1.24 10.94 11.90
N ARG A 172 2.38 10.45 12.37
CA ARG A 172 3.58 11.24 12.63
C ARG A 172 4.43 11.38 11.38
N LEU A 173 4.68 12.62 10.94
CA LEU A 173 5.55 12.94 9.80
C LEU A 173 6.98 13.32 10.18
N SER A 174 7.19 13.89 11.39
CA SER A 174 8.49 14.39 11.85
C SER A 174 9.23 13.33 12.69
N ASN A 175 9.56 12.22 12.07
CA ASN A 175 10.46 11.25 12.66
C ASN A 175 11.72 11.19 11.78
N ASP A 176 12.82 11.84 12.24
CA ASP A 176 14.10 11.88 11.50
C ASP A 176 14.68 10.48 11.28
N LYS A 177 14.30 9.52 12.12
CA LYS A 177 14.66 8.10 12.02
C LYS A 177 13.58 7.25 11.32
N SER A 178 12.62 7.88 10.66
CA SER A 178 11.62 7.14 9.89
C SER A 178 12.29 6.39 8.76
N ILE A 179 11.91 5.12 8.58
CA ILE A 179 12.34 4.29 7.44
C ILE A 179 12.15 5.04 6.12
N THR A 180 11.06 5.79 5.99
CA THR A 180 10.75 6.59 4.78
C THR A 180 11.78 7.70 4.53
N ASN A 181 12.37 8.29 5.59
CA ASN A 181 13.37 9.35 5.47
C ASN A 181 14.79 8.80 5.30
N GLU A 182 15.08 7.61 5.82
CA GLU A 182 16.39 6.96 5.75
C GLU A 182 16.61 6.16 4.46
N ILE A 183 15.54 5.77 3.77
CA ILE A 183 15.66 4.99 2.54
C ILE A 183 16.34 5.82 1.44
N ASP A 184 17.49 5.33 0.97
CA ASP A 184 18.11 5.83 -0.25
C ASP A 184 17.10 5.78 -1.41
N ARG A 185 16.95 6.90 -2.09
CA ARG A 185 16.04 7.04 -3.23
C ARG A 185 16.26 5.98 -4.31
N THR A 186 17.50 5.52 -4.48
CA THR A 186 17.84 4.44 -5.42
C THR A 186 17.24 3.11 -4.96
N LYS A 187 17.38 2.77 -3.68
CA LYS A 187 16.78 1.56 -3.10
C LYS A 187 15.27 1.59 -3.20
N SER A 188 14.65 2.74 -2.91
CA SER A 188 13.21 2.92 -3.06
C SER A 188 12.75 2.74 -4.51
N CYS A 189 13.46 3.30 -5.49
CA CYS A 189 13.14 3.10 -6.91
C CYS A 189 13.27 1.63 -7.34
N ILE A 190 14.28 0.93 -6.88
CA ILE A 190 14.47 -0.50 -7.14
C ILE A 190 13.32 -1.31 -6.53
N ALA A 191 12.93 -1.00 -5.30
CA ALA A 191 11.80 -1.65 -4.64
C ALA A 191 10.49 -1.46 -5.43
N HIS A 192 10.22 -0.25 -5.92
CA HIS A 192 9.05 0.00 -6.76
C HIS A 192 9.08 -0.75 -8.10
N LEU A 193 10.27 -0.98 -8.68
CA LEU A 193 10.39 -1.83 -9.87
C LEU A 193 10.02 -3.29 -9.57
N HIS A 194 10.44 -3.82 -8.44
CA HIS A 194 10.04 -5.16 -8.00
C HIS A 194 8.55 -5.25 -7.70
N ILE A 195 7.94 -4.18 -7.16
CA ILE A 195 6.48 -4.10 -7.00
C ILE A 195 5.78 -4.18 -8.36
N ILE A 196 6.30 -3.52 -9.40
CA ILE A 196 5.71 -3.65 -10.75
C ILE A 196 5.85 -5.08 -11.27
N GLU A 197 7.00 -5.70 -11.10
CA GLU A 197 7.21 -7.10 -11.50
C GLU A 197 6.20 -8.02 -10.80
N PHE A 198 5.98 -7.80 -9.51
CA PHE A 198 4.98 -8.52 -8.72
C PHE A 198 3.56 -8.28 -9.25
N ILE A 199 3.17 -7.03 -9.50
CA ILE A 199 1.84 -6.71 -10.04
C ILE A 199 1.61 -7.38 -11.39
N GLU A 200 2.60 -7.36 -12.28
CA GLU A 200 2.50 -7.99 -13.61
C GLU A 200 2.47 -9.53 -13.55
N ARG A 201 3.06 -10.11 -12.52
CA ARG A 201 3.11 -11.57 -12.35
C ARG A 201 1.89 -12.12 -11.62
N ASP A 202 1.52 -11.49 -10.50
CA ASP A 202 0.65 -12.13 -9.50
C ASP A 202 -0.71 -11.43 -9.36
N VAL A 203 -0.87 -10.23 -9.94
CA VAL A 203 -2.06 -9.41 -9.72
C VAL A 203 -2.87 -9.21 -10.99
N ILE A 204 -2.25 -8.89 -12.12
CA ILE A 204 -2.97 -8.54 -13.35
C ILE A 204 -3.78 -9.70 -13.91
N ASP A 205 -3.24 -10.91 -13.92
CA ASP A 205 -3.89 -12.07 -14.51
C ASP A 205 -5.19 -12.44 -13.77
N GLU A 206 -5.27 -12.13 -12.47
CA GLU A 206 -6.46 -12.41 -11.66
C GLU A 206 -7.46 -11.25 -11.61
N LEU A 207 -6.98 -10.00 -11.71
CA LEU A 207 -7.85 -8.83 -11.68
C LEU A 207 -8.51 -8.52 -13.03
N GLY A 208 -7.89 -8.96 -14.12
CA GLY A 208 -8.39 -8.70 -15.47
C GLY A 208 -7.86 -7.40 -16.09
N VAL A 209 -8.06 -7.28 -17.41
CA VAL A 209 -7.51 -6.20 -18.23
C VAL A 209 -8.07 -4.80 -17.89
N GLU A 210 -9.24 -4.74 -17.28
CA GLU A 210 -9.87 -3.48 -16.87
C GLU A 210 -9.09 -2.75 -15.77
N PHE A 211 -8.23 -3.45 -15.02
CA PHE A 211 -7.38 -2.89 -13.97
C PHE A 211 -6.04 -2.34 -14.49
N LEU A 212 -5.69 -2.62 -15.74
CA LEU A 212 -4.44 -2.11 -16.34
C LEU A 212 -4.34 -0.58 -16.28
N LYS A 213 -5.43 0.14 -16.49
CA LYS A 213 -5.44 1.59 -16.51
C LYS A 213 -5.21 2.22 -15.12
N PRO A 214 -5.91 1.82 -14.04
CA PRO A 214 -5.59 2.24 -12.69
C PRO A 214 -4.14 1.91 -12.29
N ILE A 215 -3.67 0.69 -12.59
CA ILE A 215 -2.29 0.25 -12.32
C ILE A 215 -1.27 1.08 -13.09
N SER A 216 -1.55 1.50 -14.32
CA SER A 216 -0.67 2.38 -15.09
C SER A 216 -0.47 3.75 -14.42
N SER A 217 -1.49 4.28 -13.75
CA SER A 217 -1.37 5.51 -12.96
C SER A 217 -0.42 5.33 -11.77
N TYR A 218 -0.56 4.22 -11.05
CA TYR A 218 0.36 3.87 -9.97
C TYR A 218 1.81 3.75 -10.47
N LYS A 219 2.03 3.01 -11.56
CA LYS A 219 3.34 2.83 -12.19
C LYS A 219 3.98 4.16 -12.55
N PHE A 220 3.22 5.07 -13.13
CA PHE A 220 3.73 6.38 -13.55
C PHE A 220 4.26 7.19 -12.37
N TRP A 221 3.46 7.38 -11.34
CA TRP A 221 3.81 8.25 -10.23
C TRP A 221 4.84 7.65 -9.27
N SER A 222 4.73 6.36 -9.00
CA SER A 222 5.58 5.69 -8.02
C SER A 222 6.92 5.24 -8.59
N VAL A 223 7.02 5.03 -9.89
CA VAL A 223 8.19 4.43 -10.52
C VAL A 223 8.80 5.29 -11.62
N TYR A 224 8.04 5.60 -12.66
CA TYR A 224 8.60 6.24 -13.84
C TYR A 224 9.10 7.65 -13.59
N TYR A 225 8.34 8.43 -12.82
CA TYR A 225 8.74 9.79 -12.49
C TYR A 225 10.01 9.86 -11.62
N PRO A 226 10.17 9.06 -10.54
CA PRO A 226 11.42 8.97 -9.80
C PRO A 226 12.58 8.41 -10.61
N LEU A 227 12.35 7.37 -11.45
CA LEU A 227 13.36 6.75 -12.29
C LEU A 227 13.94 7.72 -13.34
N CYS A 228 13.12 8.58 -13.91
CA CYS A 228 13.58 9.59 -14.87
C CYS A 228 14.66 10.52 -14.28
N LYS A 229 14.65 10.70 -12.95
CA LYS A 229 15.64 11.51 -12.23
C LYS A 229 16.94 10.77 -11.88
N ASN A 230 16.96 9.42 -11.87
CA ASN A 230 18.07 8.61 -11.31
C ASN A 230 18.59 7.51 -12.29
N LYS A 231 18.51 7.71 -13.60
CA LYS A 231 18.74 6.71 -14.64
C LYS A 231 20.05 5.92 -14.56
N LYS A 232 21.16 6.55 -14.20
CA LYS A 232 22.49 5.95 -14.31
C LYS A 232 22.70 4.79 -13.35
N LEU A 233 22.10 4.88 -12.14
CA LEU A 233 22.22 3.91 -11.06
C LEU A 233 21.35 2.66 -11.24
N ILE A 234 20.25 2.77 -12.00
CA ILE A 234 19.18 1.75 -12.02
C ILE A 234 19.16 0.96 -13.34
N LYS A 235 20.03 1.33 -14.30
CA LYS A 235 20.02 0.79 -15.68
C LYS A 235 20.07 -0.74 -15.73
N ASN A 236 20.84 -1.39 -14.88
CA ASN A 236 21.00 -2.85 -14.91
C ASN A 236 19.74 -3.54 -14.33
N THR A 237 19.27 -3.12 -13.18
CA THR A 237 18.04 -3.65 -12.54
C THR A 237 16.83 -3.49 -13.47
N CYS A 238 16.71 -2.33 -14.11
CA CYS A 238 15.66 -2.10 -15.11
C CYS A 238 15.75 -3.08 -16.27
N ARG A 239 16.95 -3.37 -16.76
CA ARG A 239 17.16 -4.31 -17.89
C ARG A 239 16.76 -5.73 -17.50
N ASP A 240 17.07 -6.15 -16.27
CA ASP A 240 16.78 -7.51 -15.82
C ASP A 240 15.27 -7.69 -15.58
N ILE A 241 14.62 -6.73 -14.94
CA ILE A 241 13.16 -6.73 -14.78
C ILE A 241 12.44 -6.70 -16.13
N TYR A 242 12.92 -5.87 -17.07
CA TYR A 242 12.39 -5.86 -18.44
C TYR A 242 12.48 -7.23 -19.12
N LYS A 243 13.63 -7.91 -19.01
CA LYS A 243 13.81 -9.26 -19.58
C LYS A 243 12.83 -10.25 -18.95
N ASN A 244 12.69 -10.22 -17.62
CA ASN A 244 11.81 -11.11 -16.89
C ASN A 244 10.34 -10.92 -17.32
N ILE A 245 9.87 -9.69 -17.39
CA ILE A 245 8.49 -9.38 -17.82
C ILE A 245 8.30 -9.78 -19.29
N LYS A 246 9.27 -9.48 -20.17
CA LYS A 246 9.21 -9.85 -21.59
C LYS A 246 9.11 -11.35 -21.82
N GLN A 247 9.81 -12.14 -21.02
CA GLN A 247 9.76 -13.59 -21.12
C GLN A 247 8.39 -14.17 -20.69
N ARG A 248 7.76 -13.57 -19.67
CA ARG A 248 6.50 -14.03 -19.10
C ARG A 248 5.28 -13.49 -19.84
N ASN A 249 5.29 -12.22 -20.18
CA ASN A 249 4.20 -11.52 -20.86
C ASN A 249 4.73 -10.58 -21.94
N PRO A 250 5.01 -11.08 -23.18
CA PRO A 250 5.54 -10.26 -24.28
C PRO A 250 4.64 -9.12 -24.73
N SER A 251 3.33 -9.21 -24.43
CA SER A 251 2.32 -8.19 -24.77
C SER A 251 2.09 -7.18 -23.65
N SER A 252 2.81 -7.29 -22.52
CA SER A 252 2.68 -6.37 -21.39
C SER A 252 2.80 -4.91 -21.83
N LEU A 253 1.86 -4.09 -21.38
CA LEU A 253 1.86 -2.64 -21.60
C LEU A 253 3.14 -1.99 -21.04
N PHE A 254 3.65 -2.55 -19.94
CA PHE A 254 4.90 -2.16 -19.31
C PHE A 254 6.09 -2.20 -20.26
N LEU A 255 6.17 -3.18 -21.16
CA LEU A 255 7.27 -3.27 -22.13
C LEU A 255 7.27 -2.11 -23.12
N LYS A 256 6.10 -1.62 -23.50
CA LYS A 256 5.95 -0.45 -24.37
C LYS A 256 6.32 0.84 -23.61
N GLU A 257 5.94 0.96 -22.36
CA GLU A 257 6.24 2.09 -21.50
C GLU A 257 7.73 2.12 -21.10
N PHE A 258 8.34 0.95 -20.91
CA PHE A 258 9.75 0.81 -20.54
C PHE A 258 10.72 1.23 -21.64
N SER A 259 10.36 1.05 -22.92
CA SER A 259 11.17 1.55 -24.04
C SER A 259 11.37 3.06 -24.00
N ILE A 260 10.43 3.77 -23.38
CA ILE A 260 10.46 5.21 -23.16
C ILE A 260 11.47 5.58 -22.07
N ILE A 261 11.54 4.78 -21.00
CA ILE A 261 12.46 5.01 -19.86
C ILE A 261 13.91 4.80 -20.27
N THR A 262 14.17 3.89 -21.22
CA THR A 262 15.51 3.59 -21.74
C THR A 262 15.98 4.56 -22.82
N ALA A 263 15.13 5.46 -23.31
CA ALA A 263 15.48 6.47 -24.30
C ALA A 263 16.49 7.51 -23.76
N PRO A 264 17.26 8.19 -24.62
CA PRO A 264 18.23 9.20 -24.19
C PRO A 264 17.63 10.33 -23.36
N HIS A 265 18.37 10.84 -22.39
CA HIS A 265 17.89 11.81 -21.38
C HIS A 265 17.22 13.06 -21.96
N TRP A 266 17.72 13.58 -23.11
CA TRP A 266 17.14 14.75 -23.76
C TRP A 266 15.77 14.48 -24.41
N MET A 267 15.52 13.26 -24.85
CA MET A 267 14.19 12.87 -25.35
C MET A 267 13.17 12.75 -24.23
N ILE A 268 13.59 12.34 -23.05
CA ILE A 268 12.68 12.06 -21.92
C ILE A 268 12.34 13.31 -21.14
N SER A 269 13.31 14.23 -20.92
CA SER A 269 13.02 15.49 -20.21
C SER A 269 12.00 16.35 -20.96
N ASN A 270 12.07 16.37 -22.28
CA ASN A 270 11.08 17.04 -23.11
C ASN A 270 9.79 16.22 -23.30
N TRP A 271 9.90 14.91 -23.41
CA TRP A 271 8.77 14.03 -23.66
C TRP A 271 7.93 13.74 -22.41
N CYS A 272 8.51 13.62 -21.21
CA CYS A 272 7.76 13.51 -19.97
C CYS A 272 6.89 14.75 -19.69
N PHE A 273 7.38 15.94 -20.02
CA PHE A 273 6.60 17.17 -19.84
C PHE A 273 5.50 17.33 -20.89
N TYR A 274 5.77 16.98 -22.13
CA TYR A 274 4.81 17.02 -23.24
C TYR A 274 3.91 15.79 -23.28
N SER A 275 4.40 14.60 -22.92
CA SER A 275 3.60 13.38 -22.96
C SER A 275 2.66 13.27 -21.75
N TYR A 276 2.95 13.88 -20.60
CA TYR A 276 1.97 13.99 -19.53
C TYR A 276 0.74 14.80 -19.99
N ARG A 277 0.95 15.89 -20.73
CA ARG A 277 -0.15 16.61 -21.38
C ARG A 277 -0.80 15.82 -22.52
N ALA A 278 0.00 15.13 -23.34
CA ALA A 278 -0.49 14.29 -24.42
C ALA A 278 -1.17 13.02 -23.88
N TYR A 279 -0.63 12.39 -22.85
CA TYR A 279 -1.22 11.24 -22.16
C TYR A 279 -2.55 11.61 -21.48
N LYS A 280 -2.64 12.76 -20.80
CA LYS A 280 -3.93 13.28 -20.31
C LYS A 280 -4.90 13.60 -21.45
N LYS A 281 -4.41 14.07 -22.59
CA LYS A 281 -5.22 14.35 -23.78
C LYS A 281 -5.67 13.06 -24.46
N LEU A 282 -4.80 12.04 -24.55
CA LEU A 282 -5.11 10.71 -25.07
C LEU A 282 -6.11 9.97 -24.15
N LEU A 283 -5.92 10.05 -22.83
CA LEU A 283 -6.89 9.51 -21.86
C LEU A 283 -8.24 10.20 -21.96
N LYS A 284 -8.29 11.52 -22.19
CA LYS A 284 -9.56 12.23 -22.45
C LYS A 284 -10.21 11.76 -23.76
N ILE A 285 -9.44 11.56 -24.82
CA ILE A 285 -9.95 11.09 -26.12
C ILE A 285 -10.49 9.66 -25.99
N LEU A 286 -9.78 8.78 -25.29
CA LEU A 286 -10.21 7.39 -25.04
C LEU A 286 -11.41 7.29 -24.07
N MET A 287 -11.68 8.33 -23.28
CA MET A 287 -12.87 8.42 -22.40
C MET A 287 -14.11 8.98 -23.11
N ILE A 288 -13.96 9.61 -24.28
CA ILE A 288 -15.07 10.19 -25.05
C ILE A 288 -15.61 9.19 -26.11
N THR A 289 -14.87 8.12 -26.39
CA THR A 289 -15.23 7.10 -27.40
C THR A 289 -15.74 5.79 -26.82
N LYS A 290 -16.30 5.83 -25.59
CA LYS A 290 -17.12 4.71 -25.04
C LYS A 290 -18.33 5.24 -24.31
#